data_9887605acbf2e4eaa4f5afdb3fc5c410
#
_entry.id   9887605acbf2e4eaa4f5afdb3fc5c410
#
_cell.length_a   1.000
_cell.length_b   1.000
_cell.length_c   1.000
_cell.angle_alpha   90.00
_cell.angle_beta   90.00
_cell.angle_gamma   90.00
#
_symmetry.space_group_name_H-M   'P 1'
#
loop_
_entity.id
_entity.type
_entity.pdbx_description
1 polymer ?
#
loop_
_entity_poly.entity_id
_entity_poly.type
_entity_poly.pdbx_seq_one_letter_code
_entity_poly.pdbx_strand_id
1 'polypeptide(L)'
;VMIAIAMKRSNFVAGTLSVIGLNAALLVVLIQLLGGNPDSILHGLYQLFTPSQGLIAPLFVVDSFAQFNMVIILISSLACFTLAYGYIEGYGDNKEELYLLMLISTLGALFMVCADNLASFFVSLELLSVPLYGMLAYTYARGKSLEAGFKYLILSATASATMLMGMALIYSNTGTLSFRQIGMAIVPMFQNGMIMPILVVGTALMLFGI
;
A
#
# COMPACT_ATOMS: atom_id res chain seq x y z
N VAL A 1 -4.24 7.43 -16.26
CA VAL A 1 -3.84 6.21 -16.99
C VAL A 1 -5.06 5.45 -17.46
N MET A 2 -6.00 5.09 -16.58
CA MET A 2 -7.22 4.32 -16.93
C MET A 2 -8.03 4.97 -18.06
N ILE A 3 -8.30 6.27 -17.99
CA ILE A 3 -9.00 7.03 -19.03
C ILE A 3 -8.19 7.06 -20.34
N ALA A 4 -6.87 7.23 -20.25
CA ALA A 4 -5.99 7.25 -21.41
C ALA A 4 -5.99 5.90 -22.15
N ILE A 5 -5.98 4.77 -21.41
CA ILE A 5 -6.09 3.42 -21.98
C ILE A 5 -7.44 3.22 -22.66
N ALA A 6 -8.53 3.73 -22.06
CA ALA A 6 -9.86 3.63 -22.62
C ALA A 6 -10.04 4.44 -23.93
N MET A 7 -9.35 5.58 -24.05
CA MET A 7 -9.43 6.44 -25.26
C MET A 7 -8.48 5.97 -26.37
N LYS A 8 -7.27 5.59 -26.05
CA LYS A 8 -6.27 5.14 -27.03
C LYS A 8 -5.39 4.07 -26.39
N ARG A 9 -5.55 2.85 -26.88
CA ARG A 9 -4.78 1.70 -26.43
C ARG A 9 -3.36 1.78 -27.00
N SER A 10 -2.44 2.35 -26.23
CA SER A 10 -1.04 2.54 -26.64
C SER A 10 -0.14 2.35 -25.43
N ASN A 11 0.74 1.35 -25.53
CA ASN A 11 1.71 0.98 -24.49
C ASN A 11 2.61 2.17 -24.10
N PHE A 12 3.06 2.93 -25.09
CA PHE A 12 3.89 4.11 -24.87
C PHE A 12 3.19 5.18 -24.03
N VAL A 13 1.92 5.49 -24.32
CA VAL A 13 1.15 6.49 -23.57
C VAL A 13 0.88 6.04 -22.14
N ALA A 14 0.50 4.77 -21.95
CA ALA A 14 0.24 4.23 -20.61
C ALA A 14 1.51 4.23 -19.75
N GLY A 15 2.63 3.76 -20.30
CA GLY A 15 3.93 3.74 -19.61
C GLY A 15 4.42 5.15 -19.27
N THR A 16 4.46 6.08 -20.23
CA THR A 16 4.93 7.45 -20.00
C THR A 16 4.07 8.21 -19.00
N LEU A 17 2.73 8.08 -19.09
CA LEU A 17 1.81 8.73 -18.16
C LEU A 17 1.99 8.20 -16.72
N SER A 18 2.23 6.89 -16.57
CA SER A 18 2.48 6.26 -15.27
C SER A 18 3.78 6.76 -14.64
N VAL A 19 4.86 6.83 -15.43
CA VAL A 19 6.16 7.33 -14.97
C VAL A 19 6.08 8.82 -14.61
N ILE A 20 5.39 9.64 -15.41
CA ILE A 20 5.17 11.06 -15.12
C ILE A 20 4.39 11.21 -13.81
N GLY A 21 3.33 10.44 -13.61
CA GLY A 21 2.53 10.46 -12.39
C GLY A 21 3.33 10.08 -11.15
N LEU A 22 4.17 9.03 -11.22
CA LEU A 22 5.04 8.62 -10.13
C LEU A 22 6.13 9.65 -9.82
N ASN A 23 6.73 10.28 -10.86
CA ASN A 23 7.68 11.37 -10.64
C ASN A 23 7.02 12.59 -10.00
N ALA A 24 5.81 12.95 -10.42
CA ALA A 24 5.06 14.04 -9.79
C ALA A 24 4.74 13.74 -8.33
N ALA A 25 4.32 12.52 -8.01
CA ALA A 25 4.09 12.08 -6.63
C ALA A 25 5.38 12.13 -5.80
N LEU A 26 6.50 11.66 -6.35
CA LEU A 26 7.81 11.73 -5.69
C LEU A 26 8.23 13.18 -5.40
N LEU A 27 8.04 14.07 -6.36
CA LEU A 27 8.35 15.49 -6.17
C LEU A 27 7.50 16.09 -5.05
N VAL A 28 6.20 15.80 -4.99
CA VAL A 28 5.31 16.29 -3.93
C VAL A 28 5.78 15.80 -2.55
N VAL A 29 6.09 14.51 -2.41
CA VAL A 29 6.57 13.94 -1.13
C VAL A 29 7.92 14.53 -0.73
N LEU A 30 8.84 14.75 -1.68
CA LEU A 30 10.12 15.41 -1.42
C LEU A 30 9.94 16.86 -0.98
N ILE A 31 9.02 17.61 -1.60
CA ILE A 31 8.69 18.98 -1.19
C ILE A 31 8.13 18.98 0.24
N GLN A 32 7.28 18.01 0.60
CA GLN A 32 6.74 17.88 1.96
C GLN A 32 7.84 17.54 2.97
N LEU A 33 8.78 16.67 2.62
CA LEU A 33 9.86 16.25 3.51
C LEU A 33 10.89 17.38 3.73
N LEU A 34 11.25 18.12 2.67
CA LEU A 34 12.29 19.14 2.71
C LEU A 34 11.75 20.56 3.00
N GLY A 35 10.49 20.81 2.69
CA GLY A 35 9.83 22.12 2.80
C GLY A 35 9.32 22.47 4.19
N GLY A 36 9.41 21.55 5.17
CA GLY A 36 8.94 21.75 6.54
C GLY A 36 9.67 22.87 7.32
N ASN A 37 10.87 23.25 6.89
CA ASN A 37 11.61 24.34 7.49
C ASN A 37 11.15 25.69 6.91
N PRO A 38 10.80 26.70 7.76
CA PRO A 38 10.31 28.01 7.32
C PRO A 38 11.33 28.78 6.46
N ASP A 39 12.63 28.50 6.61
CA ASP A 39 13.73 29.11 5.87
C ASP A 39 14.02 28.44 4.52
N SER A 40 13.31 27.37 4.17
CA SER A 40 13.52 26.66 2.93
C SER A 40 12.86 27.38 1.75
N ILE A 41 13.55 27.42 0.60
CA ILE A 41 13.01 27.95 -0.67
C ILE A 41 11.72 27.22 -1.07
N LEU A 42 11.54 25.98 -0.59
CA LEU A 42 10.40 25.12 -0.88
C LEU A 42 9.19 25.35 0.05
N HIS A 43 9.31 26.22 1.09
CA HIS A 43 8.25 26.43 2.06
C HIS A 43 6.95 26.94 1.42
N GLY A 44 7.03 27.79 0.41
CA GLY A 44 5.85 28.27 -0.33
C GLY A 44 5.12 27.14 -1.08
N LEU A 45 5.86 26.22 -1.66
CA LEU A 45 5.30 25.02 -2.31
C LEU A 45 4.77 24.02 -1.27
N TYR A 46 5.46 23.89 -0.13
CA TYR A 46 5.01 23.06 0.98
C TYR A 46 3.60 23.45 1.44
N GLN A 47 3.32 24.75 1.61
CA GLN A 47 1.99 25.22 2.02
C GLN A 47 0.88 24.90 1.03
N LEU A 48 1.19 24.81 -0.28
CA LEU A 48 0.22 24.43 -1.32
C LEU A 48 -0.15 22.96 -1.28
N PHE A 49 0.78 22.10 -0.87
CA PHE A 49 0.63 20.65 -0.87
C PHE A 49 0.37 20.04 0.51
N THR A 50 0.39 20.84 1.59
CA THR A 50 -0.04 20.35 2.91
C THR A 50 -1.54 20.31 2.98
N PRO A 51 -2.15 19.12 3.11
CA PRO A 51 -3.58 19.03 3.34
C PRO A 51 -3.90 19.69 4.70
N SER A 52 -4.97 20.48 4.74
CA SER A 52 -5.52 20.98 6.00
C SER A 52 -5.75 19.77 6.92
N GLN A 53 -5.09 19.77 8.07
CA GLN A 53 -5.18 18.67 9.05
C GLN A 53 -6.64 18.49 9.47
N GLY A 54 -7.37 17.60 8.88
CA GLY A 54 -8.78 17.40 9.22
C GLY A 54 -9.53 16.41 8.34
N LEU A 55 -9.07 16.15 7.12
CA LEU A 55 -9.86 15.35 6.17
C LEU A 55 -9.52 13.85 6.17
N ILE A 56 -8.41 13.41 6.76
CA ILE A 56 -7.93 12.01 6.65
C ILE A 56 -7.76 11.34 8.04
N ALA A 57 -7.75 12.10 9.14
CA ALA A 57 -7.81 11.54 10.48
C ALA A 57 -9.20 10.95 10.74
N PRO A 58 -9.35 9.75 11.30
CA PRO A 58 -8.43 9.03 12.19
C PRO A 58 -7.80 7.75 11.59
N LEU A 59 -7.87 7.53 10.28
CA LEU A 59 -7.49 6.26 9.67
C LEU A 59 -6.04 6.25 9.15
N PHE A 60 -5.54 7.40 8.70
CA PHE A 60 -4.22 7.57 8.12
C PHE A 60 -3.49 8.77 8.73
N VAL A 61 -2.22 8.57 9.07
CA VAL A 61 -1.34 9.63 9.58
C VAL A 61 -0.13 9.75 8.67
N VAL A 62 0.15 10.98 8.23
CA VAL A 62 1.31 11.30 7.41
C VAL A 62 2.32 12.04 8.28
N ASP A 63 3.25 11.31 8.86
CA ASP A 63 4.37 11.84 9.63
C ASP A 63 5.68 11.83 8.81
N SER A 64 6.76 12.38 9.36
CA SER A 64 8.06 12.40 8.69
C SER A 64 8.61 11.00 8.40
N PHE A 65 8.27 10.02 9.25
CA PHE A 65 8.66 8.63 9.04
C PHE A 65 7.90 8.01 7.85
N ALA A 66 6.59 8.26 7.76
CA ALA A 66 5.78 7.84 6.63
C ALA A 66 6.28 8.48 5.33
N GLN A 67 6.55 9.78 5.32
CA GLN A 67 7.08 10.49 4.15
C GLN A 67 8.42 9.91 3.66
N PHE A 68 9.33 9.58 4.58
CA PHE A 68 10.60 8.95 4.22
C PHE A 68 10.40 7.59 3.56
N ASN A 69 9.51 6.75 4.12
CA ASN A 69 9.19 5.45 3.53
C ASN A 69 8.46 5.57 2.18
N MET A 70 7.59 6.58 2.02
CA MET A 70 6.94 6.87 0.74
C MET A 70 7.97 7.18 -0.36
N VAL A 71 9.03 7.94 -0.06
CA VAL A 71 10.11 8.21 -1.02
C VAL A 71 10.77 6.92 -1.47
N ILE A 72 11.08 6.01 -0.54
CA ILE A 72 11.70 4.72 -0.87
C ILE A 72 10.78 3.89 -1.77
N ILE A 73 9.49 3.81 -1.44
CA ILE A 73 8.50 3.08 -2.23
C ILE A 73 8.39 3.67 -3.64
N LEU A 74 8.31 4.98 -3.77
CA LEU A 74 8.17 5.65 -5.06
C LEU A 74 9.41 5.47 -5.95
N ILE A 75 10.62 5.54 -5.38
CA ILE A 75 11.87 5.28 -6.11
C ILE A 75 11.91 3.81 -6.58
N SER A 76 11.58 2.87 -5.70
CA SER A 76 11.53 1.44 -6.04
C SER A 76 10.49 1.16 -7.12
N SER A 77 9.31 1.78 -7.03
CA SER A 77 8.26 1.66 -8.03
C SER A 77 8.71 2.21 -9.39
N LEU A 78 9.36 3.38 -9.43
CA LEU A 78 9.91 3.94 -10.66
C LEU A 78 10.92 3.00 -11.32
N ALA A 79 11.81 2.38 -10.53
CA ALA A 79 12.74 1.38 -11.04
C ALA A 79 12.00 0.16 -11.63
N CYS A 80 10.97 -0.34 -10.94
CA CYS A 80 10.15 -1.44 -11.44
C CYS A 80 9.41 -1.08 -12.74
N PHE A 81 8.85 0.14 -12.86
CA PHE A 81 8.17 0.59 -14.06
C PHE A 81 9.10 0.70 -15.26
N THR A 82 10.32 1.21 -15.06
CA THR A 82 11.33 1.31 -16.13
C THR A 82 11.79 -0.07 -16.62
N LEU A 83 12.01 -1.01 -15.70
CA LEU A 83 12.36 -2.38 -16.03
C LEU A 83 11.19 -3.13 -16.71
N ALA A 84 9.97 -2.94 -16.23
CA ALA A 84 8.77 -3.53 -16.80
C ALA A 84 8.55 -3.10 -18.25
N TYR A 85 8.85 -1.84 -18.59
CA TYR A 85 8.72 -1.33 -19.96
C TYR A 85 9.56 -2.18 -20.94
N GLY A 86 10.85 -2.39 -20.64
CA GLY A 86 11.73 -3.20 -21.49
C GLY A 86 11.34 -4.67 -21.54
N TYR A 87 10.82 -5.23 -20.42
CA TYR A 87 10.41 -6.64 -20.35
C TYR A 87 9.14 -6.90 -21.19
N ILE A 88 8.16 -6.01 -21.13
CA ILE A 88 6.87 -6.19 -21.78
C ILE A 88 6.93 -5.94 -23.28
N GLU A 89 7.89 -5.17 -23.76
CA GLU A 89 8.03 -4.87 -25.20
C GLU A 89 8.19 -6.15 -26.05
N GLY A 90 8.75 -7.23 -25.45
CA GLY A 90 8.88 -8.57 -26.08
C GLY A 90 7.60 -9.42 -26.12
N TYR A 91 6.49 -8.98 -25.49
CA TYR A 91 5.22 -9.73 -25.48
C TYR A 91 4.22 -9.14 -26.45
N GLY A 92 3.46 -9.99 -27.17
CA GLY A 92 2.52 -9.59 -28.22
C GLY A 92 1.15 -9.11 -27.73
N ASP A 93 0.81 -9.31 -26.44
CA ASP A 93 -0.52 -9.10 -25.88
C ASP A 93 -0.73 -7.70 -25.26
N ASN A 94 -1.93 -7.43 -24.75
CA ASN A 94 -2.34 -6.18 -24.13
C ASN A 94 -1.39 -5.78 -23.00
N LYS A 95 -0.60 -4.74 -23.20
CA LYS A 95 0.53 -4.37 -22.32
C LYS A 95 0.15 -3.29 -21.31
N GLU A 96 -0.89 -2.53 -21.61
CA GLU A 96 -1.24 -1.31 -20.90
C GLU A 96 -1.84 -1.57 -19.52
N GLU A 97 -2.58 -2.65 -19.36
CA GLU A 97 -3.27 -3.01 -18.12
C GLU A 97 -2.29 -3.35 -17.00
N LEU A 98 -1.10 -3.86 -17.32
CA LEU A 98 -0.06 -4.16 -16.33
C LEU A 98 0.40 -2.90 -15.59
N TYR A 99 0.57 -1.77 -16.30
CA TYR A 99 0.94 -0.51 -15.67
C TYR A 99 -0.13 -0.03 -14.68
N LEU A 100 -1.41 -0.27 -14.99
CA LEU A 100 -2.51 0.05 -14.08
C LEU A 100 -2.41 -0.79 -12.80
N LEU A 101 -2.18 -2.10 -12.92
CA LEU A 101 -2.03 -3.00 -11.78
C LEU A 101 -0.83 -2.59 -10.92
N MET A 102 0.30 -2.26 -11.52
CA MET A 102 1.49 -1.76 -10.81
C MET A 102 1.20 -0.45 -10.06
N LEU A 103 0.45 0.49 -10.66
CA LEU A 103 0.08 1.74 -10.00
C LEU A 103 -0.84 1.50 -8.80
N ILE A 104 -1.84 0.61 -8.92
CA ILE A 104 -2.74 0.30 -7.81
C ILE A 104 -1.97 -0.37 -6.67
N SER A 105 -1.05 -1.29 -6.98
CA SER A 105 -0.18 -1.92 -5.99
C SER A 105 0.71 -0.88 -5.28
N THR A 106 1.31 0.05 -6.02
CA THR A 106 2.09 1.15 -5.45
C THR A 106 1.25 2.02 -4.52
N LEU A 107 0.01 2.34 -4.91
CA LEU A 107 -0.95 3.06 -4.07
C LEU A 107 -1.24 2.32 -2.77
N GLY A 108 -1.45 1.01 -2.84
CA GLY A 108 -1.64 0.17 -1.65
C GLY A 108 -0.45 0.25 -0.70
N ALA A 109 0.78 0.20 -1.22
CA ALA A 109 1.99 0.34 -0.42
C ALA A 109 2.10 1.73 0.25
N LEU A 110 1.75 2.80 -0.46
CA LEU A 110 1.74 4.16 0.09
C LEU A 110 0.71 4.33 1.21
N PHE A 111 -0.50 3.79 1.04
CA PHE A 111 -1.52 3.82 2.08
C PHE A 111 -1.13 2.97 3.29
N MET A 112 -0.45 1.83 3.09
CA MET A 112 -0.02 0.96 4.17
C MET A 112 0.97 1.66 5.12
N VAL A 113 1.87 2.48 4.58
CA VAL A 113 2.84 3.25 5.38
C VAL A 113 2.18 4.34 6.21
N CYS A 114 1.03 4.86 5.79
CA CYS A 114 0.27 5.90 6.51
C CYS A 114 -0.78 5.33 7.45
N ALA A 115 -0.99 4.03 7.49
CA ALA A 115 -2.06 3.42 8.27
C ALA A 115 -1.82 3.57 9.78
N ASP A 116 -2.76 4.19 10.51
CA ASP A 116 -2.75 4.34 11.98
C ASP A 116 -3.80 3.44 12.67
N ASN A 117 -4.46 2.60 11.88
CA ASN A 117 -5.57 1.77 12.34
C ASN A 117 -5.47 0.38 11.70
N LEU A 118 -5.85 -0.68 12.45
CA LEU A 118 -5.87 -2.04 11.93
C LEU A 118 -6.73 -2.19 10.67
N ALA A 119 -7.86 -1.50 10.59
CA ALA A 119 -8.72 -1.55 9.41
C ALA A 119 -8.06 -0.89 8.19
N SER A 120 -7.44 0.29 8.35
CA SER A 120 -6.73 0.96 7.26
C SER A 120 -5.51 0.16 6.81
N PHE A 121 -4.80 -0.47 7.74
CA PHE A 121 -3.69 -1.37 7.44
C PHE A 121 -4.15 -2.55 6.59
N PHE A 122 -5.25 -3.22 7.00
CA PHE A 122 -5.82 -4.34 6.24
C PHE A 122 -6.24 -3.95 4.83
N VAL A 123 -7.00 -2.86 4.68
CA VAL A 123 -7.46 -2.39 3.36
C VAL A 123 -6.28 -2.02 2.47
N SER A 124 -5.24 -1.41 3.02
CA SER A 124 -4.03 -1.06 2.27
C SER A 124 -3.26 -2.29 1.81
N LEU A 125 -3.20 -3.33 2.66
CA LEU A 125 -2.57 -4.61 2.33
C LEU A 125 -3.34 -5.32 1.22
N GLU A 126 -4.67 -5.33 1.27
CA GLU A 126 -5.50 -5.90 0.21
C GLU A 126 -5.36 -5.11 -1.11
N LEU A 127 -5.31 -3.78 -1.03
CA LEU A 127 -5.10 -2.92 -2.20
C LEU A 127 -3.73 -3.16 -2.85
N LEU A 128 -2.72 -3.56 -2.07
CA LEU A 128 -1.40 -3.95 -2.56
C LEU A 128 -1.42 -5.34 -3.20
N SER A 129 -2.07 -6.31 -2.55
CA SER A 129 -1.99 -7.73 -2.92
C SER A 129 -2.91 -8.12 -4.08
N VAL A 130 -4.11 -7.53 -4.18
CA VAL A 130 -5.06 -7.85 -5.27
C VAL A 130 -4.47 -7.62 -6.66
N PRO A 131 -3.80 -6.51 -6.97
CA PRO A 131 -3.13 -6.33 -8.26
C PRO A 131 -2.02 -7.34 -8.54
N LEU A 132 -1.34 -7.85 -7.49
CA LEU A 132 -0.28 -8.85 -7.65
C LEU A 132 -0.83 -10.15 -8.24
N TYR A 133 -2.05 -10.56 -7.89
CA TYR A 133 -2.68 -11.75 -8.49
C TYR A 133 -2.87 -11.56 -10.01
N GLY A 134 -3.34 -10.38 -10.40
CA GLY A 134 -3.49 -10.00 -11.80
C GLY A 134 -2.14 -9.99 -12.53
N MET A 135 -1.09 -9.44 -11.91
CA MET A 135 0.25 -9.40 -12.50
C MET A 135 0.86 -10.79 -12.67
N LEU A 136 0.65 -11.71 -11.70
CA LEU A 136 1.11 -13.10 -11.80
C LEU A 136 0.41 -13.88 -12.91
N ALA A 137 -0.90 -13.65 -13.08
CA ALA A 137 -1.71 -14.28 -14.11
C ALA A 137 -1.59 -13.57 -15.48
N TYR A 138 -0.92 -12.44 -15.56
CA TYR A 138 -0.93 -11.55 -16.74
C TYR A 138 -0.36 -12.21 -18.00
N THR A 139 0.65 -13.04 -17.87
CA THR A 139 1.23 -13.79 -19.00
C THR A 139 0.47 -15.08 -19.28
N TYR A 140 -0.86 -15.01 -19.43
CA TYR A 140 -1.78 -16.16 -19.55
C TYR A 140 -1.48 -17.08 -20.73
N ALA A 141 -0.79 -16.61 -21.77
CA ALA A 141 -0.30 -17.43 -22.87
C ALA A 141 0.70 -18.52 -22.43
N ARG A 142 1.31 -18.36 -21.26
CA ARG A 142 2.12 -19.40 -20.63
C ARG A 142 1.24 -20.24 -19.72
N GLY A 143 0.99 -21.51 -20.06
CA GLY A 143 0.01 -22.37 -19.39
C GLY A 143 0.14 -22.53 -17.86
N LYS A 144 1.28 -22.14 -17.26
CA LYS A 144 1.49 -22.15 -15.79
C LYS A 144 1.18 -20.83 -15.09
N SER A 145 0.98 -19.75 -15.82
CA SER A 145 0.78 -18.40 -15.26
C SER A 145 -0.59 -18.29 -14.56
N LEU A 146 -1.65 -18.78 -15.19
CA LEU A 146 -2.98 -18.85 -14.58
C LEU A 146 -3.00 -19.70 -13.31
N GLU A 147 -2.34 -20.87 -13.35
CA GLU A 147 -2.22 -21.75 -12.18
C GLU A 147 -1.50 -21.04 -11.02
N ALA A 148 -0.41 -20.33 -11.32
CA ALA A 148 0.33 -19.56 -10.32
C ALA A 148 -0.53 -18.44 -9.70
N GLY A 149 -1.26 -17.68 -10.52
CA GLY A 149 -2.19 -16.64 -10.05
C GLY A 149 -3.29 -17.21 -9.15
N PHE A 150 -3.89 -18.33 -9.53
CA PHE A 150 -4.91 -19.01 -8.72
C PHE A 150 -4.36 -19.52 -7.39
N LYS A 151 -3.20 -20.16 -7.38
CA LYS A 151 -2.56 -20.64 -6.14
C LYS A 151 -2.27 -19.48 -5.20
N TYR A 152 -1.75 -18.38 -5.73
CA TYR A 152 -1.45 -17.19 -4.95
C TYR A 152 -2.72 -16.55 -4.38
N LEU A 153 -3.80 -16.45 -5.19
CA LEU A 153 -5.10 -15.95 -4.74
C LEU A 153 -5.66 -16.76 -3.55
N ILE A 154 -5.65 -18.09 -3.64
CA ILE A 154 -6.18 -18.96 -2.56
C ILE A 154 -5.35 -18.81 -1.29
N LEU A 155 -4.01 -18.82 -1.40
CA LEU A 155 -3.13 -18.68 -0.25
C LEU A 155 -3.31 -17.32 0.42
N SER A 156 -3.35 -16.24 -0.37
CA SER A 156 -3.53 -14.88 0.16
C SER A 156 -4.91 -14.69 0.78
N ALA A 157 -5.99 -15.19 0.15
CA ALA A 157 -7.33 -15.11 0.73
C ALA A 157 -7.43 -15.85 2.08
N THR A 158 -6.73 -16.98 2.22
CA THR A 158 -6.65 -17.71 3.50
C THR A 158 -5.86 -16.92 4.54
N ALA A 159 -4.75 -16.31 4.15
CA ALA A 159 -3.94 -15.44 5.00
C ALA A 159 -4.74 -14.22 5.49
N SER A 160 -5.43 -13.54 4.58
CA SER A 160 -6.29 -12.39 4.91
C SER A 160 -7.44 -12.78 5.87
N ALA A 161 -8.05 -13.95 5.68
CA ALA A 161 -9.08 -14.44 6.58
C ALA A 161 -8.52 -14.70 8.00
N THR A 162 -7.33 -15.30 8.11
CA THR A 162 -6.68 -15.53 9.42
C THR A 162 -6.28 -14.21 10.08
N MET A 163 -5.81 -13.24 9.32
CA MET A 163 -5.48 -11.90 9.80
C MET A 163 -6.72 -11.19 10.33
N LEU A 164 -7.84 -11.19 9.59
CA LEU A 164 -9.12 -10.62 10.05
C LEU A 164 -9.62 -11.25 11.34
N MET A 165 -9.51 -12.57 11.47
CA MET A 165 -9.85 -13.26 12.71
C MET A 165 -8.96 -12.79 13.86
N GLY A 166 -7.66 -12.62 13.64
CA GLY A 166 -6.73 -12.06 14.62
C GLY A 166 -7.13 -10.65 15.06
N MET A 167 -7.46 -9.77 14.10
CA MET A 167 -7.93 -8.41 14.37
C MET A 167 -9.25 -8.41 15.17
N ALA A 168 -10.19 -9.30 14.86
CA ALA A 168 -11.44 -9.42 15.58
C ALA A 168 -11.22 -9.82 17.05
N LEU A 169 -10.29 -10.73 17.32
CA LEU A 169 -9.94 -11.12 18.69
C LEU A 169 -9.24 -9.97 19.45
N ILE A 170 -8.39 -9.21 18.81
CA ILE A 170 -7.79 -8.02 19.42
C ILE A 170 -8.88 -6.99 19.73
N TYR A 171 -9.76 -6.71 18.77
CA TYR A 171 -10.86 -5.77 18.94
C TYR A 171 -11.83 -6.18 20.05
N SER A 172 -12.15 -7.47 20.17
CA SER A 172 -13.06 -7.97 21.22
C SER A 172 -12.55 -7.71 22.64
N ASN A 173 -11.23 -7.61 22.82
CA ASN A 173 -10.60 -7.36 24.13
C ASN A 173 -10.30 -5.87 24.37
N THR A 174 -9.93 -5.14 23.33
CA THR A 174 -9.49 -3.74 23.47
C THR A 174 -10.59 -2.73 23.17
N GLY A 175 -11.64 -3.13 22.42
CA GLY A 175 -12.73 -2.26 21.98
C GLY A 175 -12.33 -1.20 20.97
N THR A 176 -11.09 -1.27 20.44
CA THR A 176 -10.54 -0.28 19.49
C THR A 176 -9.71 -0.94 18.41
N LEU A 177 -9.64 -0.27 17.24
CA LEU A 177 -8.79 -0.68 16.12
C LEU A 177 -7.57 0.22 15.94
N SER A 178 -7.47 1.36 16.64
CA SER A 178 -6.32 2.27 16.57
C SER A 178 -5.10 1.65 17.25
N PHE A 179 -3.97 1.60 16.56
CA PHE A 179 -2.70 1.08 17.10
C PHE A 179 -2.31 1.75 18.43
N ARG A 180 -2.48 3.07 18.51
CA ARG A 180 -2.15 3.85 19.69
C ARG A 180 -3.03 3.48 20.89
N GLN A 181 -4.35 3.34 20.67
CA GLN A 181 -5.28 2.98 21.74
C GLN A 181 -5.13 1.52 22.18
N ILE A 182 -4.86 0.61 21.23
CA ILE A 182 -4.52 -0.77 21.53
C ILE A 182 -3.28 -0.83 22.44
N GLY A 183 -2.21 -0.08 22.11
CA GLY A 183 -1.02 0.00 22.95
C GLY A 183 -1.33 0.49 24.37
N MET A 184 -2.14 1.54 24.51
CA MET A 184 -2.56 2.07 25.82
C MET A 184 -3.40 1.08 26.62
N ALA A 185 -4.22 0.25 25.95
CA ALA A 185 -5.04 -0.76 26.61
C ALA A 185 -4.22 -1.98 27.09
N ILE A 186 -3.20 -2.35 26.33
CA ILE A 186 -2.40 -3.56 26.59
C ILE A 186 -1.33 -3.33 27.69
N VAL A 187 -0.70 -2.16 27.72
CA VAL A 187 0.41 -1.87 28.67
C VAL A 187 0.01 -2.10 30.14
N PRO A 188 -1.11 -1.59 30.68
CA PRO A 188 -1.49 -1.85 32.07
C PRO A 188 -1.85 -3.31 32.34
N MET A 189 -2.34 -4.07 31.34
CA MET A 189 -2.61 -5.50 31.49
C MET A 189 -1.33 -6.30 31.71
N PHE A 190 -0.27 -5.99 30.97
CA PHE A 190 1.05 -6.61 31.15
C PHE A 190 1.69 -6.26 32.49
N GLN A 191 1.56 -5.03 32.95
CA GLN A 191 2.11 -4.58 34.24
C GLN A 191 1.44 -5.29 35.42
N ASN A 192 0.17 -5.64 35.31
CA ASN A 192 -0.59 -6.36 36.33
C ASN A 192 -0.44 -7.89 36.23
N GLY A 193 0.41 -8.41 35.34
CA GLY A 193 0.62 -9.86 35.15
C GLY A 193 -0.57 -10.58 34.52
N MET A 194 -1.57 -9.86 34.03
CA MET A 194 -2.73 -10.43 33.35
C MET A 194 -2.44 -10.58 31.85
N ILE A 195 -1.91 -11.72 31.46
CA ILE A 195 -1.81 -12.08 30.05
C ILE A 195 -3.13 -12.70 29.63
N MET A 196 -3.91 -11.99 28.82
CA MET A 196 -5.13 -12.56 28.25
C MET A 196 -4.77 -13.50 27.08
N PRO A 197 -5.06 -14.83 27.19
CA PRO A 197 -4.71 -15.78 26.13
C PRO A 197 -5.28 -15.41 24.75
N ILE A 198 -6.48 -14.80 24.75
CA ILE A 198 -7.16 -14.36 23.52
C ILE A 198 -6.36 -13.27 22.78
N LEU A 199 -5.74 -12.37 23.50
CA LEU A 199 -4.92 -11.30 22.91
C LEU A 199 -3.66 -11.88 22.27
N VAL A 200 -3.02 -12.86 22.90
CA VAL A 200 -1.86 -13.59 22.38
C VAL A 200 -2.24 -14.37 21.12
N VAL A 201 -3.37 -15.07 21.15
CA VAL A 201 -3.88 -15.81 19.98
C VAL A 201 -4.26 -14.84 18.86
N GLY A 202 -4.90 -13.71 19.17
CA GLY A 202 -5.27 -12.68 18.19
C GLY A 202 -4.03 -12.09 17.49
N THR A 203 -3.00 -11.73 18.25
CA THR A 203 -1.73 -11.22 17.67
C THR A 203 -0.99 -12.30 16.88
N ALA A 204 -0.98 -13.55 17.33
CA ALA A 204 -0.38 -14.64 16.59
C ALA A 204 -1.08 -14.87 15.25
N LEU A 205 -2.44 -14.93 15.23
CA LEU A 205 -3.21 -15.08 14.00
C LEU A 205 -3.00 -13.90 13.04
N MET A 206 -2.92 -12.69 13.57
CA MET A 206 -2.63 -11.51 12.76
C MET A 206 -1.25 -11.61 12.11
N LEU A 207 -0.23 -12.02 12.85
CA LEU A 207 1.13 -12.22 12.33
C LEU A 207 1.23 -13.36 11.32
N PHE A 208 0.45 -14.42 11.50
CA PHE A 208 0.38 -15.53 10.54
C PHE A 208 -0.31 -15.15 9.23
N GLY A 209 -1.19 -14.14 9.27
CA GLY A 209 -1.95 -13.67 8.11
C GLY A 209 -1.24 -12.56 7.30
N ILE A 210 -0.08 -12.07 7.77
CA ILE A 210 0.76 -11.10 7.03
C ILE A 210 1.76 -11.87 6.17
#